data_94523c19f0c3f6f194d9a4fc7fa633ae
#
_entry.id   94523c19f0c3f6f194d9a4fc7fa633ae
#
_cell.length_a   1.000
_cell.length_b   1.000
_cell.length_c   1.000
_cell.angle_alpha   90.00
_cell.angle_beta   90.00
_cell.angle_gamma   90.00
#
_symmetry.space_group_name_H-M   'P 1'
#
loop_
_entity.id
_entity.type
_entity.pdbx_description
1 polymer ?
#
loop_
_entity_poly.entity_id
_entity_poly.type
_entity_poly.pdbx_seq_one_letter_code
_entity_poly.pdbx_strand_id
1 'polypeptide(L)'
;MHSFRLSRLSSWRVHTGLVSHSMVRPHQGSMVEKIIPHPLYSAQSHDYDVALLRLRTPLNFSDTVGAVCLPAKEQDFPRGSKCWVSGWGHTDPSHTHSSDTLQDTVVPLLSAQLCNSSCMYSGALTPRMLCAGYLNGRADACQGDSGGPLVCPDGGTWRLVGVVSWGQGCAEPKHPGVYAKVAEFLDWIHDTAWNSLP
;
A
#
# COMPACT_ATOMS: atom_id res chain seq x y z
N MET A 1 5.02 5.02 8.62
CA MET A 1 3.91 5.09 9.60
C MET A 1 4.10 6.30 10.50
N HIS A 2 3.59 7.45 10.13
CA HIS A 2 3.50 8.54 11.09
C HIS A 2 2.70 8.03 12.28
N SER A 3 3.34 8.10 13.46
CA SER A 3 2.76 7.92 14.78
C SER A 3 1.25 7.68 14.74
N PHE A 4 0.82 6.41 14.66
CA PHE A 4 -0.53 6.06 15.05
C PHE A 4 -0.65 6.42 16.54
N ARG A 5 -0.99 7.67 16.83
CA ARG A 5 -1.67 7.92 18.08
C ARG A 5 -2.88 7.01 18.01
N LEU A 6 -2.87 5.98 18.82
CA LEU A 6 -3.97 5.07 19.04
C LEU A 6 -5.19 5.91 19.49
N SER A 7 -5.78 6.62 18.53
CA SER A 7 -7.16 7.07 18.66
C SER A 7 -7.94 5.81 18.97
N ARG A 8 -8.82 5.87 19.94
CA ARG A 8 -9.52 4.71 20.47
C ARG A 8 -9.93 3.81 19.29
N LEU A 9 -9.55 2.53 19.32
CA LEU A 9 -9.85 1.55 18.27
C LEU A 9 -11.33 1.61 17.81
N SER A 10 -12.22 1.93 18.75
CA SER A 10 -13.65 2.12 18.50
C SER A 10 -14.00 3.24 17.50
N SER A 11 -13.07 4.15 17.21
CA SER A 11 -13.28 5.22 16.20
C SER A 11 -12.87 4.82 14.78
N TRP A 12 -12.21 3.66 14.62
CA TRP A 12 -11.77 3.20 13.31
C TRP A 12 -12.89 2.51 12.55
N ARG A 13 -13.10 2.98 11.31
CA ARG A 13 -14.06 2.39 10.37
C ARG A 13 -13.42 2.20 9.02
N VAL A 14 -13.75 1.12 8.36
CA VAL A 14 -13.36 0.83 6.98
C VAL A 14 -14.58 1.08 6.09
N HIS A 15 -14.43 2.00 5.16
CA HIS A 15 -15.42 2.30 4.14
C HIS A 15 -14.98 1.64 2.83
N THR A 16 -15.91 0.97 2.17
CA THR A 16 -15.67 0.22 0.94
C THR A 16 -16.66 0.64 -0.14
N GLY A 17 -16.30 0.38 -1.42
CA GLY A 17 -17.18 0.68 -2.56
C GLY A 17 -17.32 2.17 -2.84
N LEU A 18 -16.37 3.01 -2.42
CA LEU A 18 -16.42 4.45 -2.60
C LEU A 18 -15.28 4.91 -3.53
N VAL A 19 -15.58 5.91 -4.35
CA VAL A 19 -14.58 6.62 -5.18
C VAL A 19 -14.39 8.08 -4.73
N SER A 20 -15.28 8.62 -3.90
CA SER A 20 -15.21 10.00 -3.40
C SER A 20 -15.27 10.05 -1.88
N HIS A 21 -14.36 10.80 -1.25
CA HIS A 21 -14.35 11.05 0.19
C HIS A 21 -15.61 11.74 0.67
N SER A 22 -16.21 12.62 -0.12
CA SER A 22 -17.45 13.30 0.22
C SER A 22 -18.64 12.37 0.41
N MET A 23 -18.54 11.13 -0.12
CA MET A 23 -19.55 10.08 0.08
C MET A 23 -19.41 9.33 1.42
N VAL A 24 -18.31 9.53 2.15
CA VAL A 24 -18.10 8.89 3.45
C VAL A 24 -19.14 9.37 4.47
N ARG A 25 -19.84 8.44 5.09
CA ARG A 25 -20.77 8.70 6.19
C ARG A 25 -20.11 8.28 7.50
N PRO A 26 -19.81 9.20 8.46
CA PRO A 26 -19.00 8.92 9.65
C PRO A 26 -19.50 7.75 10.51
N HIS A 27 -20.80 7.49 10.51
CA HIS A 27 -21.42 6.42 11.30
C HIS A 27 -21.67 5.13 10.52
N GLN A 28 -21.34 5.10 9.23
CA GLN A 28 -21.40 3.94 8.35
C GLN A 28 -20.01 3.32 8.22
N GLY A 29 -19.92 2.18 7.53
CA GLY A 29 -18.69 1.44 7.37
C GLY A 29 -18.49 0.35 8.42
N SER A 30 -17.56 -0.54 8.15
CA SER A 30 -17.25 -1.69 9.00
C SER A 30 -16.32 -1.28 10.13
N MET A 31 -16.69 -1.63 11.36
CA MET A 31 -15.85 -1.33 12.54
C MET A 31 -14.61 -2.20 12.55
N VAL A 32 -13.47 -1.59 12.85
CA VAL A 32 -12.24 -2.32 13.11
C VAL A 32 -12.28 -2.92 14.50
N GLU A 33 -12.06 -4.22 14.58
CA GLU A 33 -11.99 -4.95 15.84
C GLU A 33 -10.56 -4.99 16.39
N LYS A 34 -9.57 -5.16 15.48
CA LYS A 34 -8.16 -5.24 15.86
C LYS A 34 -7.27 -4.67 14.76
N ILE A 35 -6.23 -3.97 15.19
CA ILE A 35 -5.12 -3.52 14.33
C ILE A 35 -3.91 -4.35 14.71
N ILE A 36 -3.32 -5.05 13.76
CA ILE A 36 -2.22 -5.99 13.97
C ILE A 36 -1.03 -5.52 13.11
N PRO A 37 -0.15 -4.66 13.65
CA PRO A 37 1.08 -4.31 12.96
C PRO A 37 2.03 -5.51 12.94
N HIS A 38 2.92 -5.55 11.95
CA HIS A 38 3.95 -6.57 11.91
C HIS A 38 4.88 -6.41 13.13
N PRO A 39 5.20 -7.50 13.86
CA PRO A 39 5.97 -7.42 15.11
C PRO A 39 7.40 -6.89 14.93
N LEU A 40 7.97 -7.00 13.73
CA LEU A 40 9.31 -6.51 13.41
C LEU A 40 9.33 -5.13 12.76
N TYR A 41 8.20 -4.40 12.74
CA TYR A 41 8.16 -3.07 12.17
C TYR A 41 9.21 -2.14 12.80
N SER A 42 10.01 -1.49 11.97
CA SER A 42 11.00 -0.49 12.38
C SER A 42 10.64 0.90 11.85
N ALA A 43 10.31 1.81 12.75
CA ALA A 43 10.02 3.20 12.38
C ALA A 43 11.27 3.95 11.85
N GLN A 44 12.47 3.47 12.17
CA GLN A 44 13.71 4.10 11.72
C GLN A 44 14.05 3.74 10.28
N SER A 45 13.90 2.49 9.90
CA SER A 45 14.23 1.98 8.57
C SER A 45 13.02 1.79 7.67
N HIS A 46 11.80 1.91 8.21
CA HIS A 46 10.53 1.54 7.58
C HIS A 46 10.46 0.07 7.13
N ASP A 47 11.33 -0.78 7.70
CA ASP A 47 11.30 -2.21 7.40
C ASP A 47 10.07 -2.86 8.04
N TYR A 48 9.54 -3.89 7.41
CA TYR A 48 8.31 -4.58 7.82
C TYR A 48 7.09 -3.67 7.95
N ASP A 49 6.97 -2.64 7.08
CA ASP A 49 5.89 -1.65 7.14
C ASP A 49 4.57 -2.21 6.58
N VAL A 50 3.97 -3.11 7.34
CA VAL A 50 2.70 -3.76 7.01
C VAL A 50 1.88 -3.98 8.28
N ALA A 51 0.55 -3.88 8.16
CA ALA A 51 -0.39 -4.19 9.22
C ALA A 51 -1.65 -4.84 8.65
N LEU A 52 -2.33 -5.65 9.47
CA LEU A 52 -3.65 -6.21 9.18
C LEU A 52 -4.72 -5.53 10.03
N LEU A 53 -5.86 -5.28 9.43
CA LEU A 53 -7.05 -4.79 10.13
C LEU A 53 -8.08 -5.93 10.17
N ARG A 54 -8.41 -6.42 11.38
CA ARG A 54 -9.53 -7.32 11.54
C ARG A 54 -10.80 -6.51 11.71
N LEU A 55 -11.79 -6.79 10.88
CA LEU A 55 -13.10 -6.17 10.96
C LEU A 55 -13.99 -6.95 11.94
N ARG A 56 -14.89 -6.24 12.62
CA ARG A 56 -15.84 -6.85 13.55
C ARG A 56 -16.83 -7.76 12.84
N THR A 57 -17.22 -7.41 11.61
CA THR A 57 -18.11 -8.18 10.76
C THR A 57 -17.51 -8.32 9.39
N PRO A 58 -17.68 -9.47 8.71
CA PRO A 58 -17.24 -9.65 7.33
C PRO A 58 -17.84 -8.59 6.41
N LEU A 59 -17.10 -8.25 5.33
CA LEU A 59 -17.62 -7.40 4.28
C LEU A 59 -18.59 -8.18 3.38
N ASN A 60 -19.66 -7.53 2.96
CA ASN A 60 -20.52 -8.05 1.92
C ASN A 60 -19.92 -7.70 0.55
N PHE A 61 -19.54 -8.70 -0.21
CA PHE A 61 -19.05 -8.49 -1.56
C PHE A 61 -20.18 -8.12 -2.51
N SER A 62 -19.86 -7.29 -3.50
CA SER A 62 -20.78 -6.76 -4.50
C SER A 62 -20.00 -6.42 -5.77
N ASP A 63 -20.66 -5.81 -6.75
CA ASP A 63 -20.00 -5.35 -7.98
C ASP A 63 -18.90 -4.29 -7.72
N THR A 64 -18.95 -3.61 -6.56
CA THR A 64 -18.01 -2.54 -6.18
C THR A 64 -17.12 -2.91 -5.00
N VAL A 65 -17.32 -4.05 -4.38
CA VAL A 65 -16.54 -4.51 -3.21
C VAL A 65 -16.14 -5.97 -3.43
N GLY A 66 -14.86 -6.21 -3.51
CA GLY A 66 -14.30 -7.55 -3.73
C GLY A 66 -12.93 -7.72 -3.10
N ALA A 67 -12.39 -8.92 -3.17
CA ALA A 67 -11.04 -9.21 -2.74
C ALA A 67 -10.07 -9.12 -3.92
N VAL A 68 -8.87 -8.60 -3.66
CA VAL A 68 -7.74 -8.72 -4.57
C VAL A 68 -6.93 -9.97 -4.22
N CYS A 69 -6.39 -10.66 -5.23
CA CYS A 69 -5.54 -11.81 -5.00
C CYS A 69 -4.17 -11.41 -4.42
N LEU A 70 -3.63 -12.23 -3.53
CA LEU A 70 -2.24 -12.13 -3.12
C LEU A 70 -1.33 -12.77 -4.20
N PRO A 71 -0.06 -12.36 -4.32
CA PRO A 71 0.90 -13.03 -5.17
C PRO A 71 1.17 -14.45 -4.65
N ALA A 72 1.61 -15.37 -5.50
CA ALA A 72 2.14 -16.64 -5.04
C ALA A 72 3.54 -16.46 -4.40
N LYS A 73 3.96 -17.39 -3.53
CA LYS A 73 5.21 -17.29 -2.76
C LYS A 73 6.46 -17.09 -3.63
N GLU A 74 6.48 -17.73 -4.80
CA GLU A 74 7.59 -17.66 -5.75
C GLU A 74 7.23 -16.88 -7.03
N GLN A 75 6.13 -16.13 -6.98
CA GLN A 75 5.72 -15.34 -8.12
C GLN A 75 6.62 -14.12 -8.27
N ASP A 76 7.32 -14.05 -9.37
CA ASP A 76 8.13 -12.90 -9.74
C ASP A 76 7.40 -12.02 -10.76
N PHE A 77 7.48 -10.72 -10.53
CA PHE A 77 7.03 -9.71 -11.46
C PHE A 77 8.27 -9.02 -12.04
N PRO A 78 8.57 -9.23 -13.32
CA PRO A 78 9.80 -8.71 -13.89
C PRO A 78 9.85 -7.18 -13.83
N ARG A 79 11.07 -6.65 -13.76
CA ARG A 79 11.29 -5.20 -13.88
C ARG A 79 10.63 -4.67 -15.16
N GLY A 80 10.04 -3.47 -15.08
CA GLY A 80 9.30 -2.87 -16.18
C GLY A 80 7.84 -3.32 -16.25
N SER A 81 7.40 -4.31 -15.43
CA SER A 81 5.99 -4.65 -15.31
C SER A 81 5.18 -3.40 -14.97
N LYS A 82 4.13 -3.16 -15.73
CA LYS A 82 3.21 -2.05 -15.51
C LYS A 82 2.23 -2.42 -14.40
N CYS A 83 2.36 -1.77 -13.27
CA CYS A 83 1.49 -1.94 -12.12
C CYS A 83 0.69 -0.66 -11.88
N TRP A 84 -0.35 -0.74 -11.09
CA TRP A 84 -1.25 0.37 -10.79
C TRP A 84 -1.19 0.68 -9.31
N VAL A 85 -1.04 1.95 -8.98
CA VAL A 85 -1.17 2.49 -7.63
C VAL A 85 -2.37 3.41 -7.60
N SER A 86 -3.14 3.37 -6.51
CA SER A 86 -4.34 4.19 -6.35
C SER A 86 -4.46 4.72 -4.93
N GLY A 87 -5.12 5.88 -4.81
CA GLY A 87 -5.37 6.50 -3.52
C GLY A 87 -6.06 7.86 -3.62
N TRP A 88 -6.27 8.48 -2.49
CA TRP A 88 -6.84 9.82 -2.35
C TRP A 88 -5.79 10.83 -1.86
N GLY A 89 -4.51 10.51 -1.98
CA GLY A 89 -3.41 11.36 -1.61
C GLY A 89 -3.30 12.65 -2.43
N HIS A 90 -2.24 13.37 -2.23
CA HIS A 90 -1.99 14.62 -2.95
C HIS A 90 -1.76 14.34 -4.43
N THR A 91 -2.40 15.10 -5.30
CA THR A 91 -2.22 15.03 -6.76
C THR A 91 -1.10 15.92 -7.27
N ASP A 92 -0.62 16.84 -6.43
CA ASP A 92 0.48 17.75 -6.72
C ASP A 92 1.30 17.95 -5.44
N PRO A 93 2.64 17.80 -5.48
CA PRO A 93 3.51 17.99 -4.31
C PRO A 93 3.40 19.39 -3.66
N SER A 94 3.00 20.38 -4.43
CA SER A 94 2.79 21.76 -3.94
C SER A 94 1.43 21.97 -3.26
N HIS A 95 0.49 21.06 -3.45
CA HIS A 95 -0.83 21.14 -2.85
C HIS A 95 -0.85 20.49 -1.45
N THR A 96 -1.56 21.14 -0.53
CA THR A 96 -1.70 20.66 0.87
C THR A 96 -2.97 19.85 1.08
N HIS A 97 -3.72 19.55 0.03
CA HIS A 97 -5.02 18.91 0.12
C HIS A 97 -5.03 17.56 -0.61
N SER A 98 -5.58 16.54 0.05
CA SER A 98 -5.89 15.25 -0.54
C SER A 98 -6.99 15.40 -1.60
N SER A 99 -7.00 14.47 -2.57
CA SER A 99 -8.07 14.42 -3.57
C SER A 99 -9.37 13.92 -2.95
N ASP A 100 -10.49 14.54 -3.30
CA ASP A 100 -11.81 13.98 -2.98
C ASP A 100 -12.10 12.73 -3.80
N THR A 101 -11.70 12.72 -5.06
CA THR A 101 -11.91 11.60 -5.98
C THR A 101 -10.71 10.68 -5.99
N LEU A 102 -10.96 9.36 -5.94
CA LEU A 102 -9.93 8.34 -6.08
C LEU A 102 -9.12 8.57 -7.36
N GLN A 103 -7.81 8.63 -7.21
CA GLN A 103 -6.86 8.74 -8.31
C GLN A 103 -6.15 7.41 -8.51
N ASP A 104 -5.71 7.15 -9.72
CA ASP A 104 -4.87 6.00 -10.04
C ASP A 104 -3.83 6.36 -11.09
N THR A 105 -2.72 5.66 -11.08
CA THR A 105 -1.67 5.82 -12.08
C THR A 105 -0.91 4.53 -12.30
N VAL A 106 -0.37 4.39 -13.51
CA VAL A 106 0.49 3.27 -13.89
C VAL A 106 1.93 3.61 -13.55
N VAL A 107 2.61 2.69 -12.86
CA VAL A 107 4.02 2.79 -12.51
C VAL A 107 4.76 1.50 -12.90
N PRO A 108 5.96 1.58 -13.50
CA PRO A 108 6.77 0.41 -13.78
C PRO A 108 7.48 -0.09 -12.52
N LEU A 109 7.57 -1.40 -12.35
CA LEU A 109 8.43 -2.00 -11.33
C LEU A 109 9.90 -1.77 -11.69
N LEU A 110 10.70 -1.44 -10.69
CA LEU A 110 12.14 -1.22 -10.82
C LEU A 110 12.91 -2.35 -10.11
N SER A 111 14.16 -2.60 -10.57
CA SER A 111 15.00 -3.56 -9.88
C SER A 111 15.46 -3.02 -8.53
N ALA A 112 15.54 -3.89 -7.51
CA ALA A 112 16.07 -3.53 -6.21
C ALA A 112 17.51 -3.01 -6.29
N GLN A 113 18.34 -3.57 -7.19
CA GLN A 113 19.70 -3.12 -7.42
C GLN A 113 19.76 -1.67 -7.89
N LEU A 114 18.89 -1.28 -8.83
CA LEU A 114 18.81 0.09 -9.32
C LEU A 114 18.37 1.05 -8.22
N CYS A 115 17.28 0.73 -7.52
CA CYS A 115 16.74 1.57 -6.46
C CYS A 115 17.70 1.69 -5.25
N ASN A 116 18.46 0.65 -4.97
CA ASN A 116 19.41 0.62 -3.85
C ASN A 116 20.79 1.20 -4.21
N SER A 117 20.95 1.69 -5.45
CA SER A 117 22.20 2.31 -5.89
C SER A 117 22.49 3.62 -5.15
N SER A 118 23.75 4.04 -5.19
CA SER A 118 24.22 5.27 -4.54
C SER A 118 23.60 6.55 -5.09
N CYS A 119 23.09 6.52 -6.32
CA CYS A 119 22.41 7.66 -6.95
C CYS A 119 20.90 7.72 -6.65
N MET A 120 20.37 6.78 -5.86
CA MET A 120 18.98 6.73 -5.42
C MET A 120 18.89 6.59 -3.89
N TYR A 121 18.65 5.39 -3.37
CA TYR A 121 18.42 5.18 -1.94
C TYR A 121 19.61 4.65 -1.16
N SER A 122 20.79 4.50 -1.79
CA SER A 122 22.09 4.27 -1.14
C SER A 122 22.11 3.12 -0.13
N GLY A 123 21.46 2.01 -0.43
CA GLY A 123 21.42 0.84 0.44
C GLY A 123 20.26 0.83 1.46
N ALA A 124 19.34 1.79 1.42
CA ALA A 124 18.25 1.86 2.39
C ALA A 124 17.13 0.83 2.16
N LEU A 125 17.02 0.24 0.96
CA LEU A 125 16.02 -0.79 0.69
C LEU A 125 16.41 -2.13 1.31
N THR A 126 15.46 -2.74 2.02
CA THR A 126 15.58 -4.10 2.54
C THR A 126 14.94 -5.11 1.59
N PRO A 127 15.16 -6.42 1.75
CA PRO A 127 14.47 -7.44 0.95
C PRO A 127 12.93 -7.42 1.05
N ARG A 128 12.36 -6.83 2.10
CA ARG A 128 10.91 -6.65 2.30
C ARG A 128 10.34 -5.43 1.59
N MET A 129 11.14 -4.76 0.77
CA MET A 129 10.77 -3.57 0.03
C MET A 129 10.91 -3.80 -1.46
N LEU A 130 10.07 -3.15 -2.24
CA LEU A 130 10.21 -3.01 -3.68
C LEU A 130 10.01 -1.56 -4.09
N CYS A 131 10.46 -1.22 -5.30
CA CYS A 131 10.32 0.12 -5.85
C CYS A 131 9.53 0.08 -7.15
N ALA A 132 8.70 1.08 -7.34
CA ALA A 132 8.01 1.33 -8.58
C ALA A 132 7.89 2.83 -8.84
N GLY A 133 7.95 3.23 -10.08
CA GLY A 133 7.85 4.64 -10.46
C GLY A 133 8.70 4.97 -11.68
N TYR A 134 8.65 6.23 -12.08
CA TYR A 134 9.41 6.76 -13.21
C TYR A 134 10.63 7.53 -12.71
N LEU A 135 11.81 7.23 -13.28
CA LEU A 135 13.07 7.88 -12.88
C LEU A 135 13.13 9.38 -13.20
N ASN A 136 12.24 9.86 -14.04
CA ASN A 136 12.10 11.28 -14.39
C ASN A 136 11.06 12.02 -13.54
N GLY A 137 10.46 11.38 -12.55
CA GLY A 137 9.47 12.00 -11.69
C GLY A 137 8.11 12.25 -12.34
N ARG A 138 7.72 11.43 -13.33
CA ARG A 138 6.47 11.64 -14.07
C ARG A 138 5.22 11.37 -13.25
N ALA A 139 5.23 10.31 -12.45
CA ALA A 139 4.09 9.87 -11.65
C ALA A 139 4.56 8.98 -10.50
N ASP A 140 3.90 9.10 -9.36
CA ASP A 140 4.19 8.35 -8.14
C ASP A 140 2.99 8.36 -7.20
N ALA A 141 3.04 7.54 -6.14
CA ALA A 141 2.21 7.71 -4.96
C ALA A 141 2.69 8.93 -4.15
N CYS A 142 1.78 9.60 -3.46
CA CYS A 142 2.10 10.79 -2.71
C CYS A 142 1.59 10.74 -1.27
N GLN A 143 1.75 11.83 -0.51
CA GLN A 143 1.26 11.92 0.86
C GLN A 143 -0.27 11.68 0.90
N GLY A 144 -0.69 10.79 1.78
CA GLY A 144 -2.07 10.35 1.89
C GLY A 144 -2.36 9.01 1.19
N ASP A 145 -1.45 8.51 0.34
CA ASP A 145 -1.58 7.20 -0.31
C ASP A 145 -0.97 6.06 0.51
N SER A 146 -0.27 6.37 1.62
CA SER A 146 0.35 5.35 2.48
C SER A 146 -0.65 4.28 2.92
N GLY A 147 -0.28 3.01 2.76
CA GLY A 147 -1.15 1.87 2.99
C GLY A 147 -2.03 1.50 1.79
N GLY A 148 -2.00 2.30 0.71
CA GLY A 148 -2.70 2.02 -0.54
C GLY A 148 -2.07 0.87 -1.33
N PRO A 149 -2.81 0.31 -2.30
CA PRO A 149 -2.38 -0.86 -3.04
C PRO A 149 -1.47 -0.51 -4.21
N LEU A 150 -0.47 -1.37 -4.45
CA LEU A 150 0.20 -1.52 -5.74
C LEU A 150 -0.23 -2.86 -6.31
N VAL A 151 -0.99 -2.85 -7.40
CA VAL A 151 -1.52 -4.05 -8.03
C VAL A 151 -0.93 -4.26 -9.42
N CYS A 152 -0.60 -5.49 -9.75
CA CYS A 152 -0.07 -5.85 -11.05
C CYS A 152 -0.95 -6.91 -11.72
N PRO A 153 -1.18 -6.82 -13.04
CA PRO A 153 -1.95 -7.82 -13.77
C PRO A 153 -1.13 -9.09 -13.96
N ASP A 154 -1.78 -10.23 -13.80
CA ASP A 154 -1.22 -11.56 -13.99
C ASP A 154 -2.29 -12.48 -14.57
N GLY A 155 -2.18 -12.87 -15.86
CA GLY A 155 -3.10 -13.81 -16.49
C GLY A 155 -4.58 -13.45 -16.41
N GLY A 156 -4.93 -12.16 -16.48
CA GLY A 156 -6.31 -11.70 -16.34
C GLY A 156 -6.79 -11.49 -14.90
N THR A 157 -5.90 -11.68 -13.92
CA THR A 157 -6.16 -11.48 -12.50
C THR A 157 -5.30 -10.34 -11.96
N TRP A 158 -5.82 -9.55 -11.04
CA TRP A 158 -5.06 -8.54 -10.31
C TRP A 158 -4.44 -9.12 -9.05
N ARG A 159 -3.16 -8.82 -8.82
CA ARG A 159 -2.43 -9.26 -7.64
C ARG A 159 -1.95 -8.06 -6.83
N LEU A 160 -2.13 -8.10 -5.51
CA LEU A 160 -1.58 -7.11 -4.59
C LEU A 160 -0.09 -7.38 -4.40
N VAL A 161 0.76 -6.67 -5.12
CA VAL A 161 2.22 -6.88 -5.15
C VAL A 161 2.93 -6.01 -4.12
N GLY A 162 2.41 -4.82 -3.85
CA GLY A 162 2.98 -3.88 -2.90
C GLY A 162 1.93 -3.10 -2.11
N VAL A 163 2.37 -2.52 -0.99
CA VAL A 163 1.60 -1.56 -0.19
C VAL A 163 2.44 -0.31 -0.06
N VAL A 164 1.87 0.85 -0.39
CA VAL A 164 2.57 2.15 -0.34
C VAL A 164 3.15 2.38 1.05
N SER A 165 4.46 2.58 1.14
CA SER A 165 5.18 2.68 2.40
C SER A 165 5.86 4.03 2.58
N TRP A 166 6.90 4.34 1.79
CA TRP A 166 7.66 5.57 1.92
C TRP A 166 8.28 6.01 0.58
N GLY A 167 8.86 7.19 0.57
CA GLY A 167 9.59 7.75 -0.55
C GLY A 167 10.18 9.09 -0.17
N GLN A 168 11.06 9.62 -1.00
CA GLN A 168 11.60 10.97 -0.84
C GLN A 168 10.82 11.93 -1.77
N GLY A 169 9.94 12.73 -1.19
CA GLY A 169 9.04 13.58 -1.95
C GLY A 169 7.93 12.79 -2.65
N CYS A 170 7.37 13.36 -3.72
CA CYS A 170 6.38 12.71 -4.59
C CYS A 170 6.77 13.00 -6.03
N ALA A 171 6.89 11.98 -6.86
CA ALA A 171 7.32 12.09 -8.24
C ALA A 171 8.66 12.84 -8.41
N GLU A 172 9.55 12.71 -7.45
CA GLU A 172 10.88 13.30 -7.52
C GLU A 172 11.79 12.50 -8.46
N PRO A 173 12.54 13.14 -9.36
CA PRO A 173 13.51 12.44 -10.20
C PRO A 173 14.48 11.60 -9.35
N LYS A 174 14.71 10.35 -9.77
CA LYS A 174 15.58 9.37 -9.10
C LYS A 174 15.13 8.92 -7.69
N HIS A 175 13.91 9.29 -7.27
CA HIS A 175 13.33 8.86 -6.00
C HIS A 175 11.96 8.23 -6.22
N PRO A 176 11.90 7.04 -6.86
CA PRO A 176 10.64 6.32 -7.07
C PRO A 176 10.04 5.86 -5.74
N GLY A 177 8.73 5.62 -5.72
CA GLY A 177 8.02 5.14 -4.55
C GLY A 177 8.55 3.80 -4.04
N VAL A 178 8.60 3.65 -2.73
CA VAL A 178 8.98 2.40 -2.04
C VAL A 178 7.75 1.79 -1.38
N TYR A 179 7.59 0.50 -1.59
CA TYR A 179 6.42 -0.29 -1.20
C TYR A 179 6.84 -1.47 -0.34
N ALA A 180 6.04 -1.82 0.65
CA ALA A 180 6.18 -3.10 1.35
C ALA A 180 5.89 -4.23 0.35
N LYS A 181 6.84 -5.17 0.16
CA LYS A 181 6.75 -6.27 -0.81
C LYS A 181 5.87 -7.38 -0.26
N VAL A 182 4.63 -7.48 -0.73
CA VAL A 182 3.61 -8.37 -0.16
C VAL A 182 4.05 -9.85 -0.16
N ALA A 183 4.79 -10.29 -1.18
CA ALA A 183 5.29 -11.67 -1.25
C ALA A 183 6.15 -12.10 -0.05
N GLU A 184 6.84 -11.15 0.60
CA GLU A 184 7.68 -11.40 1.78
C GLU A 184 6.86 -11.54 3.08
N PHE A 185 5.57 -11.22 3.05
CA PHE A 185 4.68 -11.25 4.21
C PHE A 185 3.62 -12.35 4.14
N LEU A 186 3.60 -13.18 3.10
CA LEU A 186 2.52 -14.16 2.88
C LEU A 186 2.35 -15.13 4.05
N ASP A 187 3.45 -15.66 4.59
CA ASP A 187 3.41 -16.58 5.72
C ASP A 187 2.83 -15.88 6.96
N TRP A 188 3.29 -14.66 7.25
CA TRP A 188 2.77 -13.86 8.36
C TRP A 188 1.28 -13.48 8.18
N ILE A 189 0.88 -13.10 6.96
CA ILE A 189 -0.52 -12.79 6.63
C ILE A 189 -1.40 -14.02 6.88
N HIS A 190 -0.98 -15.17 6.34
CA HIS A 190 -1.70 -16.42 6.50
C HIS A 190 -1.83 -16.81 7.98
N ASP A 191 -0.72 -16.87 8.71
CA ASP A 191 -0.70 -17.28 10.10
C ASP A 191 -1.51 -16.33 10.99
N THR A 192 -1.40 -15.02 10.75
CA THR A 192 -2.13 -14.00 11.51
C THR A 192 -3.63 -14.05 11.22
N ALA A 193 -4.03 -14.22 9.96
CA ALA A 193 -5.42 -14.33 9.57
C ALA A 193 -6.04 -15.63 10.11
N TRP A 194 -5.32 -16.77 9.99
CA TRP A 194 -5.80 -18.08 10.46
C TRP A 194 -5.97 -18.13 11.97
N ASN A 195 -4.97 -17.68 12.73
CA ASN A 195 -5.01 -17.64 14.20
C ASN A 195 -6.01 -16.59 14.76
N SER A 196 -6.59 -15.77 13.87
CA SER A 196 -7.59 -14.78 14.23
C SER A 196 -9.02 -15.25 13.99
N LEU A 197 -9.21 -16.47 13.44
CA LEU A 197 -10.52 -17.10 13.31
C LEU A 197 -11.00 -17.55 14.70
N PRO A 198 -12.31 -17.41 14.99
CA PRO A 198 -12.89 -17.84 16.26
C PRO A 198 -12.84 -19.35 16.43
#